data_2a9edc30183605eea39862defd261058
#
_entry.id   2a9edc30183605eea39862defd261058
#
_cell.length_a   1.000
_cell.length_b   1.000
_cell.length_c   1.000
_cell.angle_alpha   90.00
_cell.angle_beta   90.00
_cell.angle_gamma   90.00
#
_symmetry.space_group_name_H-M   'P 1'
#
loop_
_entity.id
_entity.type
_entity.pdbx_description
1 polymer ?
#
loop_
_entity_poly.entity_id
_entity_poly.type
_entity_poly.pdbx_seq_one_letter_code
_entity_poly.pdbx_strand_id
1 'polypeptide(L)'
;MPDLGLTHVALSVRNLDASIAFYEKYAGMAVVHRRAHDGVRSVWLTDRTRPFVIVLVEGAGQPDPPLGPFGHLGVACKSRQEIDRLCAEARREGRPTRAPTDLGEPIGYVARIADPDGNSLELSFGQEVGLAVEGAMKG
;
A
#
# COMPACT_ATOMS: atom_id res chain seq x y z
N MET A 1 15.11 -19.23 -6.26
CA MET A 1 13.92 -19.83 -5.63
C MET A 1 12.70 -19.56 -6.51
N PRO A 2 11.92 -20.58 -6.83
CA PRO A 2 10.66 -20.33 -7.49
C PRO A 2 9.69 -19.60 -6.55
N ASP A 3 8.88 -18.73 -7.11
CA ASP A 3 7.83 -18.07 -6.35
C ASP A 3 6.72 -19.02 -5.99
N LEU A 4 6.06 -18.80 -4.88
CA LEU A 4 4.91 -19.56 -4.42
C LEU A 4 3.83 -18.61 -3.91
N GLY A 5 2.57 -18.98 -4.13
CA GLY A 5 1.43 -18.20 -3.66
C GLY A 5 1.21 -16.92 -4.44
N LEU A 6 0.62 -15.94 -3.80
CA LEU A 6 0.37 -14.63 -4.42
C LEU A 6 1.68 -13.89 -4.63
N THR A 7 1.91 -13.42 -5.85
CA THR A 7 3.16 -12.71 -6.20
C THR A 7 2.97 -11.22 -6.40
N HIS A 8 1.78 -10.77 -6.75
CA HIS A 8 1.59 -9.34 -7.03
C HIS A 8 0.13 -8.90 -7.06
N VAL A 9 -0.05 -7.59 -6.95
CA VAL A 9 -1.29 -6.88 -7.26
C VAL A 9 -0.93 -5.80 -8.27
N ALA A 10 -1.72 -5.65 -9.33
CA ALA A 10 -1.47 -4.63 -10.34
C ALA A 10 -2.52 -3.52 -10.24
N LEU A 11 -2.07 -2.27 -10.28
CA LEU A 11 -2.91 -1.09 -10.23
C LEU A 11 -2.55 -0.16 -11.38
N SER A 12 -3.56 0.37 -12.03
CA SER A 12 -3.36 1.45 -13.01
C SER A 12 -3.20 2.77 -12.28
N VAL A 13 -2.31 3.63 -12.77
CA VAL A 13 -2.06 4.95 -12.17
C VAL A 13 -2.04 6.02 -13.26
N ARG A 14 -2.37 7.26 -12.90
CA ARG A 14 -2.34 8.38 -13.83
C ARG A 14 -0.96 8.98 -13.96
N ASN A 15 -0.19 9.01 -12.87
CA ASN A 15 1.14 9.59 -12.83
C ASN A 15 2.06 8.64 -12.07
N LEU A 16 2.85 7.88 -12.81
CA LEU A 16 3.69 6.84 -12.23
C LEU A 16 4.70 7.41 -11.23
N ASP A 17 5.33 8.53 -11.55
CA ASP A 17 6.35 9.11 -10.67
C ASP A 17 5.75 9.59 -9.35
N ALA A 18 4.56 10.19 -9.38
CA ALA A 18 3.85 10.62 -8.18
C ALA A 18 3.47 9.42 -7.31
N SER A 19 3.02 8.34 -7.92
CA SER A 19 2.64 7.12 -7.19
C SER A 19 3.85 6.43 -6.58
N ILE A 20 4.97 6.37 -7.31
CA ILE A 20 6.22 5.83 -6.77
C ILE A 20 6.64 6.61 -5.52
N ALA A 21 6.67 7.95 -5.63
CA ALA A 21 7.06 8.80 -4.50
C ALA A 21 6.15 8.58 -3.28
N PHE A 22 4.85 8.44 -3.53
CA PHE A 22 3.88 8.17 -2.46
C PHE A 22 4.18 6.85 -1.74
N TYR A 23 4.32 5.76 -2.49
CA TYR A 23 4.51 4.44 -1.88
C TYR A 23 5.90 4.27 -1.27
N GLU A 24 6.92 4.96 -1.79
CA GLU A 24 8.22 5.03 -1.13
C GLU A 24 8.12 5.70 0.24
N LYS A 25 7.41 6.84 0.30
CA LYS A 25 7.31 7.63 1.53
C LYS A 25 6.39 7.00 2.58
N TYR A 26 5.19 6.59 2.17
CA TYR A 26 4.14 6.18 3.11
C TYR A 26 4.09 4.69 3.36
N ALA A 27 4.62 3.87 2.46
CA ALA A 27 4.59 2.42 2.60
C ALA A 27 5.99 1.79 2.69
N GLY A 28 7.04 2.59 2.67
CA GLY A 28 8.42 2.07 2.79
C GLY A 28 8.83 1.17 1.64
N MET A 29 8.24 1.36 0.47
CA MET A 29 8.51 0.50 -0.68
C MET A 29 9.68 1.02 -1.52
N ALA A 30 10.23 0.13 -2.35
CA ALA A 30 11.30 0.46 -3.29
C ALA A 30 11.02 -0.17 -4.64
N VAL A 31 11.45 0.53 -5.70
CA VAL A 31 11.34 0.02 -7.07
C VAL A 31 12.38 -1.08 -7.28
N VAL A 32 11.94 -2.26 -7.76
CA VAL A 32 12.83 -3.39 -8.06
C VAL A 32 12.83 -3.77 -9.52
N HIS A 33 11.91 -3.24 -10.32
CA HIS A 33 11.86 -3.48 -11.76
C HIS A 33 11.14 -2.34 -12.46
N ARG A 34 11.62 -1.97 -13.66
CA ARG A 34 10.99 -0.95 -14.51
C ARG A 34 10.85 -1.49 -15.92
N ARG A 35 9.77 -1.11 -16.58
CA ARG A 35 9.55 -1.46 -17.99
C ARG A 35 8.80 -0.34 -18.69
N ALA A 36 9.14 -0.11 -19.96
CA ALA A 36 8.40 0.79 -20.83
C ALA A 36 8.22 0.11 -22.18
N HIS A 37 6.99 0.09 -22.69
CA HIS A 37 6.67 -0.56 -23.96
C HIS A 37 5.37 0.05 -24.54
N ASP A 38 5.43 0.52 -25.78
CA ASP A 38 4.28 1.05 -26.50
C ASP A 38 3.47 2.12 -25.71
N GLY A 39 4.19 3.06 -25.07
CA GLY A 39 3.56 4.14 -24.32
C GLY A 39 3.04 3.74 -22.94
N VAL A 40 3.22 2.48 -22.56
CA VAL A 40 2.84 1.99 -21.23
C VAL A 40 4.10 1.83 -20.40
N ARG A 41 4.13 2.47 -19.23
CA ARG A 41 5.24 2.35 -18.29
C ARG A 41 4.76 1.60 -17.05
N SER A 42 5.60 0.70 -16.55
CA SER A 42 5.27 -0.01 -15.31
C SER A 42 6.47 -0.13 -14.40
N VAL A 43 6.21 -0.25 -13.11
CA VAL A 43 7.23 -0.53 -12.11
C VAL A 43 6.72 -1.59 -11.15
N TRP A 44 7.65 -2.30 -10.55
CA TRP A 44 7.37 -3.21 -9.44
C TRP A 44 7.92 -2.59 -8.17
N LEU A 45 7.05 -2.42 -7.16
CA LEU A 45 7.41 -1.91 -5.85
C LEU A 45 7.32 -3.05 -4.83
N THR A 46 8.31 -3.12 -3.94
CA THR A 46 8.31 -4.12 -2.87
C THR A 46 8.63 -3.49 -1.52
N ASP A 47 8.08 -4.05 -0.45
CA ASP A 47 8.49 -3.72 0.92
C ASP A 47 9.65 -4.59 1.40
N ARG A 48 10.12 -5.51 0.56
CA ARG A 48 11.27 -6.39 0.81
C ARG A 48 11.09 -7.38 1.96
N THR A 49 9.85 -7.64 2.36
CA THR A 49 9.57 -8.59 3.45
C THR A 49 9.25 -9.99 2.95
N ARG A 50 8.87 -10.11 1.68
CA ARG A 50 8.51 -11.40 1.05
C ARG A 50 8.57 -11.22 -0.47
N PRO A 51 8.54 -12.31 -1.25
CA PRO A 51 8.52 -12.23 -2.73
C PRO A 51 7.14 -11.79 -3.21
N PHE A 52 6.83 -10.49 -3.03
CA PHE A 52 5.56 -9.90 -3.42
C PHE A 52 5.80 -8.47 -3.87
N VAL A 53 5.15 -8.06 -4.95
CA VAL A 53 5.27 -6.70 -5.48
C VAL A 53 3.89 -6.10 -5.77
N ILE A 54 3.84 -4.78 -5.73
CA ILE A 54 2.74 -4.03 -6.31
C ILE A 54 3.24 -3.56 -7.67
N VAL A 55 2.48 -3.88 -8.72
CA VAL A 55 2.78 -3.43 -10.08
C VAL A 55 1.97 -2.17 -10.34
N LEU A 56 2.64 -1.05 -10.62
CA LEU A 56 1.97 0.18 -11.01
C LEU A 56 2.13 0.36 -12.50
N VAL A 57 1.02 0.58 -13.21
CA VAL A 57 0.99 0.67 -14.68
C VAL A 57 0.39 2.02 -15.09
N GLU A 58 1.16 2.82 -15.81
CA GLU A 58 0.71 4.11 -16.35
C GLU A 58 0.44 3.96 -17.84
N GLY A 59 -0.70 4.50 -18.31
CA GLY A 59 -1.06 4.46 -19.72
C GLY A 59 -2.02 3.35 -20.10
N ALA A 60 -2.43 2.53 -19.15
CA ALA A 60 -3.34 1.41 -19.43
C ALA A 60 -4.83 1.81 -19.40
N GLY A 61 -5.14 3.04 -18.95
CA GLY A 61 -6.52 3.47 -18.76
C GLY A 61 -7.16 2.77 -17.57
N GLN A 62 -8.23 3.37 -16.96
CA GLN A 62 -8.81 2.75 -15.78
C GLN A 62 -9.99 3.48 -15.20
N PRO A 63 -10.81 2.79 -14.37
CA PRO A 63 -11.79 3.46 -13.54
C PRO A 63 -11.11 4.30 -12.46
N ASP A 64 -11.86 5.19 -11.84
CA ASP A 64 -11.37 6.16 -10.88
C ASP A 64 -12.16 6.06 -9.59
N PRO A 65 -11.58 5.68 -8.45
CA PRO A 65 -10.24 5.11 -8.28
C PRO A 65 -10.19 3.62 -8.68
N PRO A 66 -9.01 3.08 -9.00
CA PRO A 66 -8.91 1.69 -9.47
C PRO A 66 -9.45 0.66 -8.49
N LEU A 67 -9.25 0.86 -7.19
CA LEU A 67 -9.73 -0.08 -6.17
C LEU A 67 -11.17 0.19 -5.73
N GLY A 68 -11.79 1.26 -6.24
CA GLY A 68 -13.13 1.65 -5.84
C GLY A 68 -13.17 2.28 -4.44
N PRO A 69 -14.37 2.59 -3.92
CA PRO A 69 -14.49 3.34 -2.67
C PRO A 69 -14.14 2.55 -1.41
N PHE A 70 -14.17 1.24 -1.45
CA PHE A 70 -13.87 0.41 -0.28
C PHE A 70 -12.51 -0.27 -0.36
N GLY A 71 -12.09 -0.71 -1.55
CA GLY A 71 -10.84 -1.43 -1.73
C GLY A 71 -9.64 -0.60 -1.29
N HIS A 72 -8.68 -1.25 -0.65
CA HIS A 72 -7.49 -0.56 -0.13
C HIS A 72 -6.33 -1.54 0.00
N LEU A 73 -5.13 -0.97 0.11
CA LEU A 73 -3.93 -1.71 0.46
C LEU A 73 -3.62 -1.42 1.92
N GLY A 74 -3.02 -2.37 2.61
CA GLY A 74 -2.64 -2.18 4.00
C GLY A 74 -1.17 -2.48 4.23
N VAL A 75 -0.52 -1.65 5.04
CA VAL A 75 0.87 -1.86 5.47
C VAL A 75 0.96 -1.76 6.98
N ALA A 76 1.80 -2.59 7.56
CA ALA A 76 2.08 -2.54 8.99
C ALA A 76 3.14 -1.48 9.25
N CYS A 77 2.93 -0.71 10.30
CA CYS A 77 3.90 0.28 10.79
C CYS A 77 4.53 -0.21 12.09
N LYS A 78 5.66 0.38 12.45
CA LYS A 78 6.43 -0.05 13.62
C LYS A 78 5.81 0.38 14.94
N SER A 79 4.99 1.44 14.93
CA SER A 79 4.44 2.00 16.16
C SER A 79 3.24 2.89 15.85
N ARG A 80 2.45 3.20 16.89
CA ARG A 80 1.37 4.19 16.77
C ARG A 80 1.93 5.57 16.41
N GLN A 81 3.08 5.94 16.98
CA GLN A 81 3.72 7.21 16.72
C GLN A 81 4.10 7.37 15.25
N GLU A 82 4.54 6.30 14.61
CA GLU A 82 4.83 6.34 13.17
C GLU A 82 3.58 6.64 12.36
N ILE A 83 2.45 6.01 12.70
CA ILE A 83 1.18 6.26 12.04
C ILE A 83 0.76 7.72 12.23
N ASP A 84 0.85 8.23 13.45
CA ASP A 84 0.49 9.63 13.74
C ASP A 84 1.36 10.60 12.95
N ARG A 85 2.65 10.33 12.85
CA ARG A 85 3.60 11.15 12.09
C ARG A 85 3.28 11.16 10.62
N LEU A 86 3.03 9.99 10.03
CA LEU A 86 2.72 9.87 8.60
C LEU A 86 1.39 10.54 8.26
N CYS A 87 0.38 10.43 9.14
CA CYS A 87 -0.89 11.14 8.95
C CYS A 87 -0.70 12.65 8.99
N ALA A 88 0.11 13.15 9.91
CA ALA A 88 0.40 14.59 9.97
C ALA A 88 1.12 15.06 8.70
N GLU A 89 2.08 14.28 8.20
CA GLU A 89 2.76 14.57 6.94
C GLU A 89 1.78 14.61 5.78
N ALA A 90 0.89 13.63 5.69
CA ALA A 90 -0.09 13.56 4.61
C ALA A 90 -1.03 14.76 4.63
N ARG A 91 -1.45 15.20 5.81
CA ARG A 91 -2.27 16.41 5.96
C ARG A 91 -1.54 17.64 5.49
N ARG A 92 -0.25 17.77 5.83
CA ARG A 92 0.56 18.91 5.36
C ARG A 92 0.68 18.92 3.84
N GLU A 93 0.67 17.74 3.20
CA GLU A 93 0.69 17.62 1.75
C GLU A 93 -0.68 17.80 1.11
N GLY A 94 -1.72 18.00 1.91
CA GLY A 94 -3.09 18.16 1.40
C GLY A 94 -3.74 16.86 0.97
N ARG A 95 -3.22 15.71 1.39
CA ARG A 95 -3.80 14.41 1.02
C ARG A 95 -5.00 14.10 1.92
N PRO A 96 -6.10 13.60 1.36
CA PRO A 96 -7.21 13.12 2.18
C PRO A 96 -6.75 12.03 3.14
N THR A 97 -7.13 12.16 4.41
CA THR A 97 -6.76 11.19 5.44
C THR A 97 -7.97 10.85 6.30
N ARG A 98 -7.96 9.63 6.84
CA ARG A 98 -8.85 9.25 7.93
C ARG A 98 -7.98 9.14 9.18
N ALA A 99 -8.35 9.89 10.23
CA ALA A 99 -7.55 10.00 11.46
C ALA A 99 -7.31 8.63 12.10
N PRO A 100 -6.17 8.46 12.79
CA PRO A 100 -5.89 7.22 13.50
C PRO A 100 -6.97 6.89 14.53
N THR A 101 -7.35 5.62 14.59
CA THR A 101 -8.38 5.10 15.48
C THR A 101 -7.96 3.73 15.96
N ASP A 102 -8.13 3.47 17.26
CA ASP A 102 -7.88 2.15 17.82
C ASP A 102 -9.18 1.34 17.72
N LEU A 103 -9.17 0.32 16.87
CA LEU A 103 -10.33 -0.55 16.64
C LEU A 103 -10.26 -1.83 17.49
N GLY A 104 -9.25 -1.98 18.34
CA GLY A 104 -9.08 -3.16 19.18
C GLY A 104 -8.58 -4.36 18.42
N GLU A 105 -8.32 -5.44 19.15
CA GLU A 105 -7.85 -6.69 18.55
C GLU A 105 -8.95 -7.35 17.71
N PRO A 106 -8.62 -7.99 16.59
CA PRO A 106 -7.29 -8.13 15.96
C PRO A 106 -6.95 -7.03 14.97
N ILE A 107 -7.75 -5.98 14.86
CA ILE A 107 -7.60 -4.93 13.85
C ILE A 107 -6.48 -3.96 14.22
N GLY A 108 -6.45 -3.50 15.45
CA GLY A 108 -5.42 -2.63 15.98
C GLY A 108 -5.66 -1.14 15.73
N TYR A 109 -4.58 -0.38 15.76
CA TYR A 109 -4.57 1.06 15.57
C TYR A 109 -4.38 1.33 14.07
N VAL A 110 -5.33 1.99 13.43
CA VAL A 110 -5.36 2.14 11.98
C VAL A 110 -5.65 3.57 11.55
N ALA A 111 -5.12 3.95 10.39
CA ALA A 111 -5.42 5.20 9.73
C ALA A 111 -5.45 4.95 8.23
N ARG A 112 -5.97 5.91 7.45
CA ARG A 112 -5.97 5.81 6.00
C ARG A 112 -5.48 7.11 5.37
N ILE A 113 -4.70 6.97 4.29
CA ILE A 113 -4.19 8.08 3.50
C ILE A 113 -4.52 7.77 2.04
N ALA A 114 -5.08 8.75 1.32
CA ALA A 114 -5.35 8.57 -0.11
C ALA A 114 -4.04 8.70 -0.91
N ASP A 115 -3.84 7.78 -1.84
CA ASP A 115 -2.73 7.87 -2.79
C ASP A 115 -3.06 8.89 -3.90
N PRO A 116 -2.14 9.17 -4.86
CA PRO A 116 -2.40 10.15 -5.91
C PRO A 116 -3.61 9.85 -6.79
N ASP A 117 -4.05 8.60 -6.88
CA ASP A 117 -5.22 8.21 -7.68
C ASP A 117 -6.48 8.07 -6.83
N GLY A 118 -6.42 8.35 -5.55
CA GLY A 118 -7.56 8.25 -4.64
C GLY A 118 -7.75 6.88 -4.00
N ASN A 119 -6.85 5.93 -4.24
CA ASN A 119 -6.89 4.66 -3.55
C ASN A 119 -6.47 4.85 -2.10
N SER A 120 -7.15 4.17 -1.17
CA SER A 120 -6.78 4.23 0.23
C SER A 120 -5.58 3.35 0.53
N LEU A 121 -4.62 3.90 1.27
CA LEU A 121 -3.56 3.12 1.91
C LEU A 121 -3.88 3.11 3.40
N GLU A 122 -4.10 1.92 3.97
CA GLU A 122 -4.29 1.77 5.41
C GLU A 122 -2.95 1.55 6.08
N LEU A 123 -2.69 2.33 7.12
CA LEU A 123 -1.52 2.15 7.99
C LEU A 123 -2.02 1.47 9.25
N SER A 124 -1.35 0.41 9.70
CA SER A 124 -1.81 -0.32 10.88
C SER A 124 -0.67 -0.64 11.85
N PHE A 125 -0.99 -0.67 13.12
CA PHE A 125 -0.11 -1.18 14.17
C PHE A 125 -0.94 -2.06 15.09
N GLY A 126 -0.41 -3.27 15.35
CA GLY A 126 -1.12 -4.24 16.22
C GLY A 126 -2.21 -5.01 15.48
N GLN A 127 -2.26 -4.96 14.17
CA GLN A 127 -3.13 -5.82 13.39
C GLN A 127 -2.50 -7.22 13.35
N GLU A 128 -3.23 -8.23 13.78
CA GLU A 128 -2.65 -9.54 14.08
C GLU A 128 -2.75 -10.53 12.91
N VAL A 129 -2.43 -10.06 11.69
CA VAL A 129 -2.49 -10.90 10.50
C VAL A 129 -1.53 -12.08 10.59
N GLY A 130 -0.28 -11.82 10.98
CA GLY A 130 0.74 -12.87 11.10
C GLY A 130 0.34 -13.93 12.11
N LEU A 131 -0.16 -13.51 13.27
CA LEU A 131 -0.61 -14.43 14.31
C LEU A 131 -1.81 -15.27 13.86
N ALA A 132 -2.74 -14.65 13.15
CA ALA A 132 -3.92 -15.34 12.64
C ALA A 132 -3.55 -16.41 11.60
N VAL A 133 -2.64 -16.07 10.68
CA VAL A 133 -2.16 -17.01 9.65
C VAL A 133 -1.40 -18.15 10.32
N GLU A 134 -0.50 -17.85 11.24
CA GLU A 134 0.26 -18.86 11.99
C GLU A 134 -0.66 -19.81 12.74
N GLY A 135 -1.66 -19.28 13.43
CA GLY A 135 -2.65 -20.08 14.14
C GLY A 135 -3.43 -21.00 13.22
N ALA A 136 -3.85 -20.53 12.06
CA ALA A 136 -4.57 -21.35 11.09
C ALA A 136 -3.71 -22.47 10.51
N MET A 137 -2.40 -22.23 10.35
CA MET A 137 -1.49 -23.25 9.83
C MET A 137 -1.16 -24.36 10.82
N LYS A 138 -1.37 -24.12 12.11
CA LYS A 138 -1.16 -25.11 13.17
C LYS A 138 -2.38 -26.01 13.38
N GLY A 139 -3.51 -25.59 12.93
CA GLY A 139 -4.78 -26.34 13.06
C GLY A 139 -5.00 -27.36 11.97
#